data_206af1099879ef4f959ded106c67baf2
#
_entry.id   206af1099879ef4f959ded106c67baf2
#
_cell.length_a   1.000
_cell.length_b   1.000
_cell.length_c   1.000
_cell.angle_alpha   90.00
_cell.angle_beta   90.00
_cell.angle_gamma   90.00
#
_symmetry.space_group_name_H-M   'P 1'
#
loop_
_entity.id
_entity.type
_entity.pdbx_description
1 polymer ?
#
loop_
_entity_poly.entity_id
_entity_poly.type
_entity_poly.pdbx_seq_one_letter_code
_entity_poly.pdbx_strand_id
1 'polypeptide(L)'
;MLDHPLPDIDSWTLLFNSNSLPVLRVTKRRLDEMRADLDRVDVRELARLILQDPILTVRVLAFIQPMRGRSLQRDITTIASAVMMAGIEPFFNRFHELYTIEDQLKESGPQALLGVLQIVRRAQRAADYAQEWAIWRHDVNMEEVRIAALLHDLAEILIWCSAPKLGLAILDLQKQHPHMRSADAQKQTLGFTFQEIQLELCRVWHLPELLQKLIDDDHADSLRVKNATLAVRLARHSSHGWDDPALPDDFKDIGQLLNITPEAVRQRLGLEPMPAREADGQAEA
;
A
#
# COMPACT_ATOMS: atom_id res chain seq x y z
N MET A 1 3.33 12.76 -19.32
CA MET A 1 2.20 12.44 -18.43
C MET A 1 0.92 12.36 -19.22
N LEU A 2 -0.01 11.47 -18.80
CA LEU A 2 -1.27 11.30 -19.52
C LEU A 2 -2.31 12.31 -19.04
N ASP A 3 -3.04 12.88 -20.00
CA ASP A 3 -4.16 13.80 -19.74
C ASP A 3 -5.54 13.12 -19.92
N HIS A 4 -5.56 11.94 -20.54
CA HIS A 4 -6.76 11.16 -20.80
C HIS A 4 -6.57 9.71 -20.35
N PRO A 5 -7.66 9.01 -19.95
CA PRO A 5 -7.56 7.61 -19.57
C PRO A 5 -7.15 6.74 -20.77
N LEU A 6 -6.42 5.66 -20.50
CA LEU A 6 -6.10 4.64 -21.48
C LEU A 6 -7.34 3.76 -21.74
N PRO A 7 -7.47 3.14 -22.93
CA PRO A 7 -8.69 2.47 -23.36
C PRO A 7 -9.02 1.20 -22.57
N ASP A 8 -8.02 0.52 -22.04
CA ASP A 8 -8.16 -0.76 -21.36
C ASP A 8 -7.09 -0.97 -20.29
N ILE A 9 -7.29 -1.98 -19.45
CA ILE A 9 -6.38 -2.35 -18.34
C ILE A 9 -5.01 -2.80 -18.87
N ASP A 10 -4.97 -3.50 -20.01
CA ASP A 10 -3.73 -3.96 -20.63
C ASP A 10 -2.82 -2.78 -21.00
N SER A 11 -3.40 -1.72 -21.53
CA SER A 11 -2.66 -0.48 -21.85
C SER A 11 -2.06 0.15 -20.59
N TRP A 12 -2.78 0.14 -19.44
CA TRP A 12 -2.26 0.61 -18.17
C TRP A 12 -1.12 -0.27 -17.65
N THR A 13 -1.26 -1.59 -17.74
CA THR A 13 -0.21 -2.52 -17.27
C THR A 13 1.06 -2.43 -18.14
N LEU A 14 0.93 -2.19 -19.44
CA LEU A 14 2.06 -1.93 -20.33
C LEU A 14 2.77 -0.61 -19.99
N LEU A 15 2.03 0.43 -19.62
CA LEU A 15 2.60 1.69 -19.18
C LEU A 15 3.39 1.51 -17.88
N PHE A 16 2.89 0.71 -16.95
CA PHE A 16 3.51 0.48 -15.65
C PHE A 16 4.59 -0.61 -15.72
N ASN A 17 5.64 -0.34 -16.46
CA ASN A 17 6.80 -1.24 -16.50
C ASN A 17 7.56 -1.20 -15.17
N SER A 18 7.59 -2.33 -14.44
CA SER A 18 8.24 -2.44 -13.12
C SER A 18 9.70 -1.97 -13.08
N ASN A 19 10.40 -1.98 -14.22
CA ASN A 19 11.80 -1.56 -14.31
C ASN A 19 11.99 -0.04 -14.32
N SER A 20 10.98 0.73 -14.71
CA SER A 20 11.05 2.19 -14.91
C SER A 20 10.17 2.99 -13.94
N LEU A 21 9.58 2.34 -12.93
CA LEU A 21 8.75 3.03 -11.95
C LEU A 21 9.59 3.95 -11.07
N PRO A 22 9.12 5.18 -10.77
CA PRO A 22 9.82 6.12 -9.90
C PRO A 22 9.73 5.65 -8.45
N VAL A 23 10.74 5.97 -7.64
CA VAL A 23 10.75 5.73 -6.20
C VAL A 23 10.68 7.05 -5.43
N LEU A 24 10.52 6.99 -4.11
CA LEU A 24 10.63 8.19 -3.26
C LEU A 24 12.06 8.73 -3.29
N ARG A 25 12.23 10.05 -3.33
CA ARG A 25 13.56 10.70 -3.28
C ARG A 25 14.33 10.32 -2.02
N VAL A 26 13.64 10.20 -0.87
CA VAL A 26 14.26 9.76 0.37
C VAL A 26 14.83 8.34 0.25
N THR A 27 14.11 7.44 -0.41
CA THR A 27 14.55 6.07 -0.68
C THR A 27 15.80 6.05 -1.55
N LYS A 28 15.76 6.79 -2.68
CA LYS A 28 16.93 6.91 -3.57
C LYS A 28 18.16 7.40 -2.81
N ARG A 29 18.04 8.50 -2.06
CA ARG A 29 19.15 9.06 -1.28
C ARG A 29 19.74 8.05 -0.31
N ARG A 30 18.90 7.32 0.43
CA ARG A 30 19.36 6.30 1.38
C ARG A 30 20.05 5.13 0.70
N LEU A 31 19.56 4.69 -0.47
CA LEU A 31 20.23 3.67 -1.26
C LEU A 31 21.59 4.15 -1.79
N ASP A 32 21.71 5.40 -2.22
CA ASP A 32 22.98 5.99 -2.66
C ASP A 32 23.99 6.09 -1.49
N GLU A 33 23.53 6.42 -0.27
CA GLU A 33 24.34 6.41 0.96
C GLU A 33 24.85 4.98 1.27
N MET A 34 23.98 3.97 1.21
CA MET A 34 24.37 2.56 1.45
C MET A 34 25.33 2.04 0.39
N ARG A 35 25.16 2.44 -0.88
CA ARG A 35 26.03 2.03 -2.00
C ARG A 35 27.47 2.49 -1.82
N ALA A 36 27.72 3.58 -1.09
CA ALA A 36 29.07 4.11 -0.86
C ALA A 36 29.97 3.15 -0.05
N ASP A 37 29.38 2.20 0.72
CA ASP A 37 30.13 1.22 1.51
C ASP A 37 29.36 -0.12 1.57
N LEU A 38 29.44 -0.90 0.47
CA LEU A 38 28.70 -2.16 0.32
C LEU A 38 29.07 -3.21 1.37
N ASP A 39 30.30 -3.19 1.87
CA ASP A 39 30.77 -4.16 2.86
C ASP A 39 30.09 -4.00 4.21
N ARG A 40 29.51 -2.84 4.49
CA ARG A 40 28.77 -2.54 5.72
C ARG A 40 27.27 -2.65 5.60
N VAL A 41 26.75 -2.96 4.42
CA VAL A 41 25.30 -3.05 4.23
C VAL A 41 24.73 -4.27 4.95
N ASP A 42 23.89 -4.04 5.95
CA ASP A 42 23.08 -5.08 6.57
C ASP A 42 21.81 -5.33 5.74
N VAL A 43 21.59 -6.60 5.38
CA VAL A 43 20.39 -7.06 4.65
C VAL A 43 19.09 -6.64 5.34
N ARG A 44 19.05 -6.67 6.67
CA ARG A 44 17.86 -6.29 7.45
C ARG A 44 17.60 -4.79 7.39
N GLU A 45 18.67 -3.98 7.38
CA GLU A 45 18.55 -2.53 7.23
C GLU A 45 18.08 -2.17 5.82
N LEU A 46 18.68 -2.81 4.81
CA LEU A 46 18.25 -2.64 3.42
C LEU A 46 16.79 -3.06 3.21
N ALA A 47 16.38 -4.21 3.76
CA ALA A 47 14.98 -4.66 3.68
C ALA A 47 14.01 -3.68 4.38
N ARG A 48 14.39 -3.14 5.54
CA ARG A 48 13.57 -2.11 6.21
C ARG A 48 13.42 -0.85 5.38
N LEU A 49 14.49 -0.40 4.71
CA LEU A 49 14.43 0.74 3.80
C LEU A 49 13.49 0.46 2.61
N ILE A 50 13.62 -0.69 1.98
CA ILE A 50 12.78 -1.09 0.85
C ILE A 50 11.30 -1.11 1.26
N LEU A 51 10.97 -1.66 2.42
CA LEU A 51 9.61 -1.75 2.96
C LEU A 51 8.99 -0.39 3.38
N GLN A 52 9.71 0.72 3.26
CA GLN A 52 9.17 2.07 3.41
C GLN A 52 8.68 2.67 2.07
N ASP A 53 9.00 2.03 0.94
CA ASP A 53 8.65 2.51 -0.39
C ASP A 53 7.84 1.45 -1.14
N PRO A 54 6.52 1.65 -1.36
CA PRO A 54 5.69 0.66 -2.02
C PRO A 54 6.16 0.35 -3.44
N ILE A 55 6.68 1.36 -4.16
CA ILE A 55 7.16 1.15 -5.53
C ILE A 55 8.48 0.37 -5.53
N LEU A 56 9.44 0.71 -4.67
CA LEU A 56 10.67 -0.07 -4.59
C LEU A 56 10.38 -1.51 -4.11
N THR A 57 9.45 -1.68 -3.16
CA THR A 57 9.04 -3.01 -2.66
C THR A 57 8.56 -3.89 -3.81
N VAL A 58 7.62 -3.41 -4.63
CA VAL A 58 7.11 -4.21 -5.75
C VAL A 58 8.17 -4.44 -6.83
N ARG A 59 9.03 -3.45 -7.11
CA ARG A 59 10.14 -3.61 -8.06
C ARG A 59 11.11 -4.71 -7.64
N VAL A 60 11.43 -4.80 -6.35
CA VAL A 60 12.30 -5.86 -5.82
C VAL A 60 11.63 -7.22 -5.92
N LEU A 61 10.36 -7.33 -5.56
CA LEU A 61 9.61 -8.57 -5.70
C LEU A 61 9.50 -9.02 -7.15
N ALA A 62 9.16 -8.13 -8.08
CA ALA A 62 9.07 -8.43 -9.50
C ALA A 62 10.44 -8.83 -10.10
N PHE A 63 11.54 -8.20 -9.65
CA PHE A 63 12.90 -8.51 -10.09
C PHE A 63 13.32 -9.94 -9.73
N ILE A 64 12.95 -10.42 -8.53
CA ILE A 64 13.42 -11.71 -8.05
C ILE A 64 12.64 -12.90 -8.63
N GLN A 65 11.39 -12.69 -9.10
CA GLN A 65 10.54 -13.78 -9.58
C GLN A 65 11.18 -14.59 -10.73
N PRO A 66 11.78 -13.99 -11.78
CA PRO A 66 12.42 -14.74 -12.85
C PRO A 66 13.68 -15.51 -12.41
N MET A 67 14.33 -15.11 -11.30
CA MET A 67 15.52 -15.78 -10.77
C MET A 67 15.17 -17.08 -10.03
N ARG A 68 13.89 -17.33 -9.78
CA ARG A 68 13.42 -18.60 -9.20
C ARG A 68 13.73 -19.74 -10.15
N GLY A 69 14.80 -20.49 -9.87
CA GLY A 69 15.08 -21.73 -10.56
C GLY A 69 13.97 -22.75 -10.35
N ARG A 70 13.80 -23.69 -11.27
CA ARG A 70 12.81 -24.79 -11.18
C ARG A 70 12.91 -25.64 -9.90
N SER A 71 13.95 -25.44 -9.08
CA SER A 71 14.22 -26.19 -7.84
C SER A 71 13.68 -25.55 -6.56
N LEU A 72 13.27 -24.27 -6.57
CA LEU A 72 12.71 -23.62 -5.39
C LEU A 72 11.18 -23.82 -5.35
N GLN A 73 10.74 -24.71 -4.47
CA GLN A 73 9.33 -25.07 -4.29
C GLN A 73 8.51 -24.00 -3.53
N ARG A 74 9.13 -22.94 -3.01
CA ARG A 74 8.45 -21.90 -2.23
C ARG A 74 8.63 -20.53 -2.88
N ASP A 75 7.56 -19.75 -2.86
CA ASP A 75 7.57 -18.36 -3.28
C ASP A 75 8.44 -17.52 -2.32
N ILE A 76 9.14 -16.53 -2.88
CA ILE A 76 9.84 -15.52 -2.09
C ILE A 76 8.83 -14.41 -1.83
N THR A 77 8.38 -14.35 -0.59
CA THR A 77 7.31 -13.47 -0.15
C THR A 77 7.80 -12.37 0.78
N THR A 78 9.10 -12.36 1.13
CA THR A 78 9.71 -11.36 2.02
C THR A 78 10.84 -10.61 1.32
N ILE A 79 11.03 -9.35 1.66
CA ILE A 79 12.08 -8.51 1.07
C ILE A 79 13.47 -8.95 1.53
N ALA A 80 13.62 -9.37 2.79
CA ALA A 80 14.90 -9.88 3.28
C ALA A 80 15.34 -11.11 2.48
N SER A 81 14.43 -12.05 2.22
CA SER A 81 14.73 -13.24 1.39
C SER A 81 15.02 -12.86 -0.06
N ALA A 82 14.31 -11.87 -0.62
CA ALA A 82 14.56 -11.37 -1.96
C ALA A 82 15.98 -10.76 -2.09
N VAL A 83 16.40 -9.94 -1.14
CA VAL A 83 17.74 -9.33 -1.12
C VAL A 83 18.83 -10.39 -0.92
N MET A 84 18.61 -11.36 0.00
CA MET A 84 19.58 -12.45 0.20
C MET A 84 19.74 -13.30 -1.07
N MET A 85 18.65 -13.58 -1.78
CA MET A 85 18.71 -14.36 -3.02
C MET A 85 19.39 -13.59 -4.15
N ALA A 86 19.12 -12.30 -4.28
CA ALA A 86 19.77 -11.45 -5.29
C ALA A 86 21.26 -11.26 -5.00
N GLY A 87 21.64 -11.15 -3.71
CA GLY A 87 22.93 -10.65 -3.26
C GLY A 87 22.98 -9.11 -3.22
N ILE A 88 23.79 -8.55 -2.31
CA ILE A 88 23.89 -7.10 -2.09
C ILE A 88 24.41 -6.39 -3.34
N GLU A 89 25.54 -6.80 -3.88
CA GLU A 89 26.15 -6.16 -5.04
C GLU A 89 25.27 -6.24 -6.31
N PRO A 90 24.70 -7.39 -6.70
CA PRO A 90 23.74 -7.47 -7.81
C PRO A 90 22.47 -6.64 -7.59
N PHE A 91 22.00 -6.53 -6.34
CA PHE A 91 20.88 -5.65 -6.01
C PHE A 91 21.23 -4.19 -6.32
N PHE A 92 22.36 -3.68 -5.82
CA PHE A 92 22.77 -2.30 -6.07
C PHE A 92 23.12 -2.03 -7.55
N ASN A 93 23.63 -3.01 -8.26
CA ASN A 93 23.85 -2.93 -9.73
C ASN A 93 22.52 -2.86 -10.48
N ARG A 94 21.49 -3.57 -10.03
CA ARG A 94 20.15 -3.55 -10.63
C ARG A 94 19.41 -2.24 -10.39
N PHE A 95 19.56 -1.65 -9.20
CA PHE A 95 18.87 -0.45 -8.76
C PHE A 95 19.78 0.77 -8.71
N HIS A 96 20.76 0.88 -9.63
CA HIS A 96 21.71 2.00 -9.65
C HIS A 96 21.11 3.29 -10.25
N GLU A 97 20.24 3.17 -11.25
CA GLU A 97 19.53 4.29 -11.87
C GLU A 97 18.08 4.30 -11.42
N LEU A 98 17.77 5.16 -10.47
CA LEU A 98 16.42 5.34 -9.95
C LEU A 98 15.93 6.75 -10.27
N TYR A 99 14.75 6.83 -10.87
CA TYR A 99 13.99 8.07 -10.99
C TYR A 99 13.19 8.30 -9.72
N THR A 100 12.90 9.57 -9.40
CA THR A 100 12.09 9.89 -8.22
C THR A 100 10.69 10.39 -8.59
N ILE A 101 9.72 10.11 -7.72
CA ILE A 101 8.35 10.63 -7.86
C ILE A 101 8.38 12.16 -7.94
N GLU A 102 9.20 12.78 -7.08
CA GLU A 102 9.33 14.22 -6.98
C GLU A 102 9.89 14.84 -8.26
N ASP A 103 10.84 14.17 -8.94
CA ASP A 103 11.38 14.65 -10.21
C ASP A 103 10.38 14.43 -11.35
N GLN A 104 9.68 13.30 -11.35
CA GLN A 104 8.66 12.99 -12.36
C GLN A 104 7.49 13.99 -12.31
N LEU A 105 7.04 14.36 -11.11
CA LEU A 105 5.89 15.26 -10.92
C LEU A 105 6.25 16.74 -10.85
N LYS A 106 7.52 17.10 -11.04
CA LYS A 106 8.00 18.48 -10.91
C LYS A 106 7.18 19.50 -11.70
N GLU A 107 6.77 19.13 -12.92
CA GLU A 107 6.00 20.00 -13.83
C GLU A 107 4.48 19.88 -13.67
N SER A 108 4.01 18.93 -12.86
CA SER A 108 2.56 18.68 -12.67
C SER A 108 1.93 19.53 -11.58
N GLY A 109 2.72 20.35 -10.92
CA GLY A 109 2.29 21.20 -9.84
C GLY A 109 2.29 20.52 -8.46
N PRO A 110 2.23 21.33 -7.39
CA PRO A 110 2.38 20.85 -6.02
C PRO A 110 1.23 19.93 -5.58
N GLN A 111 0.04 20.10 -6.13
CA GLN A 111 -1.14 19.27 -5.79
C GLN A 111 -0.96 17.82 -6.23
N ALA A 112 -0.35 17.58 -7.39
CA ALA A 112 -0.05 16.25 -7.89
C ALA A 112 0.93 15.50 -6.98
N LEU A 113 2.02 16.18 -6.60
CA LEU A 113 3.01 15.62 -5.68
C LEU A 113 2.42 15.38 -4.29
N LEU A 114 1.65 16.35 -3.75
CA LEU A 114 1.01 16.18 -2.46
C LEU A 114 0.05 14.99 -2.46
N GLY A 115 -0.75 14.84 -3.52
CA GLY A 115 -1.71 13.73 -3.67
C GLY A 115 -1.02 12.37 -3.59
N VAL A 116 0.01 12.12 -4.41
CA VAL A 116 0.72 10.83 -4.38
C VAL A 116 1.41 10.58 -3.05
N LEU A 117 2.02 11.61 -2.44
CA LEU A 117 2.68 11.45 -1.13
C LEU A 117 1.69 11.15 0.01
N GLN A 118 0.46 11.66 -0.06
CA GLN A 118 -0.60 11.30 0.87
C GLN A 118 -0.99 9.82 0.74
N ILE A 119 -1.11 9.30 -0.49
CA ILE A 119 -1.42 7.89 -0.72
C ILE A 119 -0.27 7.00 -0.22
N VAL A 120 0.98 7.37 -0.52
CA VAL A 120 2.16 6.62 -0.02
C VAL A 120 2.17 6.58 1.52
N ARG A 121 1.95 7.72 2.20
CA ARG A 121 1.87 7.75 3.67
C ARG A 121 0.73 6.89 4.21
N ARG A 122 -0.41 6.89 3.53
CA ARG A 122 -1.54 6.03 3.87
C ARG A 122 -1.17 4.56 3.75
N ALA A 123 -0.52 4.16 2.66
CA ALA A 123 -0.04 2.79 2.45
C ALA A 123 1.00 2.36 3.51
N GLN A 124 1.93 3.23 3.88
CA GLN A 124 2.89 3.00 4.97
C GLN A 124 2.18 2.78 6.31
N ARG A 125 1.21 3.64 6.66
CA ARG A 125 0.40 3.47 7.89
C ARG A 125 -0.38 2.16 7.88
N ALA A 126 -1.01 1.80 6.76
CA ALA A 126 -1.70 0.53 6.61
C ALA A 126 -0.74 -0.66 6.84
N ALA A 127 0.45 -0.61 6.27
CA ALA A 127 1.48 -1.63 6.45
C ALA A 127 1.93 -1.76 7.92
N ASP A 128 2.08 -0.64 8.61
CA ASP A 128 2.45 -0.63 10.04
C ASP A 128 1.34 -1.22 10.92
N TYR A 129 0.07 -0.84 10.71
CA TYR A 129 -1.08 -1.45 11.39
C TYR A 129 -1.17 -2.96 11.12
N ALA A 130 -1.06 -3.36 9.85
CA ALA A 130 -1.16 -4.75 9.47
C ALA A 130 -0.07 -5.61 10.14
N GLN A 131 1.16 -5.11 10.20
CA GLN A 131 2.27 -5.79 10.87
C GLN A 131 2.05 -5.87 12.39
N GLU A 132 1.66 -4.77 13.02
CA GLU A 132 1.41 -4.72 14.45
C GLU A 132 0.33 -5.72 14.87
N TRP A 133 -0.79 -5.77 14.15
CA TRP A 133 -1.86 -6.72 14.42
C TRP A 133 -1.45 -8.17 14.14
N ALA A 134 -0.63 -8.42 13.11
CA ALA A 134 -0.06 -9.74 12.87
C ALA A 134 0.82 -10.21 14.04
N ILE A 135 1.64 -9.29 14.62
CA ILE A 135 2.44 -9.56 15.83
C ILE A 135 1.53 -9.92 17.01
N TRP A 136 0.48 -9.15 17.28
CA TRP A 136 -0.43 -9.41 18.41
C TRP A 136 -1.18 -10.74 18.26
N ARG A 137 -1.40 -11.18 17.03
CA ARG A 137 -2.04 -12.45 16.72
C ARG A 137 -1.06 -13.62 16.61
N HIS A 138 0.23 -13.37 16.87
CA HIS A 138 1.30 -14.37 16.71
C HIS A 138 1.34 -15.00 15.31
N ASP A 139 1.04 -14.21 14.27
CA ASP A 139 1.15 -14.68 12.89
C ASP A 139 2.63 -14.88 12.51
N VAL A 140 2.96 -16.04 11.98
CA VAL A 140 4.34 -16.37 11.57
C VAL A 140 4.80 -15.63 10.31
N ASN A 141 3.87 -15.09 9.53
CA ASN A 141 4.14 -14.44 8.24
C ASN A 141 3.79 -12.93 8.29
N MET A 142 4.23 -12.25 9.33
CA MET A 142 3.95 -10.83 9.57
C MET A 142 4.38 -9.92 8.42
N GLU A 143 5.54 -10.21 7.80
CA GLU A 143 6.07 -9.39 6.69
C GLU A 143 5.20 -9.51 5.43
N GLU A 144 4.63 -10.69 5.16
CA GLU A 144 3.73 -10.88 4.02
C GLU A 144 2.46 -10.03 4.14
N VAL A 145 1.88 -9.99 5.33
CA VAL A 145 0.69 -9.16 5.61
C VAL A 145 1.03 -7.67 5.52
N ARG A 146 2.20 -7.27 6.04
CA ARG A 146 2.74 -5.92 5.89
C ARG A 146 2.88 -5.52 4.43
N ILE A 147 3.51 -6.38 3.61
CA ILE A 147 3.73 -6.13 2.18
C ILE A 147 2.39 -6.03 1.45
N ALA A 148 1.43 -6.91 1.75
CA ALA A 148 0.11 -6.87 1.15
C ALA A 148 -0.61 -5.54 1.43
N ALA A 149 -0.60 -5.07 2.67
CA ALA A 149 -1.18 -3.79 3.05
C ALA A 149 -0.43 -2.60 2.41
N LEU A 150 0.91 -2.67 2.32
CA LEU A 150 1.74 -1.64 1.68
C LEU A 150 1.44 -1.51 0.18
N LEU A 151 1.21 -2.63 -0.49
CA LEU A 151 1.00 -2.68 -1.94
C LEU A 151 -0.47 -2.57 -2.34
N HIS A 152 -1.41 -2.55 -1.39
CA HIS A 152 -2.85 -2.55 -1.67
C HIS A 152 -3.30 -1.37 -2.53
N ASP A 153 -2.77 -0.17 -2.28
CA ASP A 153 -3.11 1.04 -3.02
C ASP A 153 -2.06 1.37 -4.14
N LEU A 154 -1.26 0.38 -4.59
CA LEU A 154 -0.17 0.63 -5.54
C LEU A 154 -0.66 1.13 -6.89
N ALA A 155 -1.76 0.59 -7.41
CA ALA A 155 -2.35 1.07 -8.67
C ALA A 155 -2.74 2.55 -8.58
N GLU A 156 -3.30 3.00 -7.47
CA GLU A 156 -3.60 4.41 -7.23
C GLU A 156 -2.33 5.26 -7.25
N ILE A 157 -1.26 4.83 -6.55
CA ILE A 157 0.05 5.51 -6.56
C ILE A 157 0.57 5.66 -8.00
N LEU A 158 0.52 4.59 -8.81
CA LEU A 158 1.02 4.59 -10.18
C LEU A 158 0.19 5.48 -11.12
N ILE A 159 -1.12 5.52 -10.96
CA ILE A 159 -2.00 6.44 -11.68
C ILE A 159 -1.61 7.89 -11.34
N TRP A 160 -1.45 8.24 -10.07
CA TRP A 160 -1.01 9.58 -9.68
C TRP A 160 0.38 9.94 -10.21
N CYS A 161 1.31 8.99 -10.29
CA CYS A 161 2.63 9.22 -10.87
C CYS A 161 2.59 9.46 -12.39
N SER A 162 1.65 8.84 -13.11
CA SER A 162 1.63 8.84 -14.58
C SER A 162 0.55 9.72 -15.19
N ALA A 163 -0.56 9.90 -14.48
CA ALA A 163 -1.75 10.65 -14.91
C ALA A 163 -2.36 11.45 -13.74
N PRO A 164 -1.62 12.38 -13.13
CA PRO A 164 -2.07 13.10 -11.93
C PRO A 164 -3.36 13.89 -12.14
N LYS A 165 -3.64 14.35 -13.35
CA LYS A 165 -4.92 15.02 -13.68
C LYS A 165 -6.11 14.09 -13.50
N LEU A 166 -5.97 12.79 -13.81
CA LEU A 166 -7.04 11.83 -13.60
C LEU A 166 -7.23 11.52 -12.11
N GLY A 167 -6.14 11.45 -11.33
CA GLY A 167 -6.21 11.34 -9.87
C GLY A 167 -6.94 12.53 -9.24
N LEU A 168 -6.62 13.75 -9.66
CA LEU A 168 -7.32 14.97 -9.23
C LEU A 168 -8.80 14.96 -9.65
N ALA A 169 -9.12 14.53 -10.87
CA ALA A 169 -10.51 14.43 -11.35
C ALA A 169 -11.36 13.46 -10.50
N ILE A 170 -10.79 12.31 -10.08
CA ILE A 170 -11.46 11.37 -9.17
C ILE A 170 -11.74 12.04 -7.83
N LEU A 171 -10.76 12.75 -7.24
CA LEU A 171 -10.96 13.46 -5.97
C LEU A 171 -12.00 14.57 -6.07
N ASP A 172 -11.99 15.34 -7.16
CA ASP A 172 -12.95 16.42 -7.36
C ASP A 172 -14.36 15.88 -7.57
N LEU A 173 -14.51 14.76 -8.27
CA LEU A 173 -15.80 14.09 -8.43
C LEU A 173 -16.36 13.60 -7.09
N GLN A 174 -15.53 13.03 -6.22
CA GLN A 174 -15.92 12.61 -4.88
C GLN A 174 -16.28 13.81 -3.97
N LYS A 175 -15.58 14.93 -4.08
CA LYS A 175 -15.93 16.17 -3.35
C LYS A 175 -17.27 16.75 -3.78
N GLN A 176 -17.55 16.72 -5.08
CA GLN A 176 -18.84 17.19 -5.64
C GLN A 176 -20.01 16.26 -5.29
N HIS A 177 -19.73 14.98 -5.09
CA HIS A 177 -20.71 13.94 -4.79
C HIS A 177 -20.30 13.14 -3.52
N PRO A 178 -20.52 13.67 -2.30
CA PRO A 178 -20.04 13.05 -1.05
C PRO A 178 -20.55 11.61 -0.80
N HIS A 179 -21.66 11.21 -1.43
CA HIS A 179 -22.21 9.86 -1.32
C HIS A 179 -21.71 8.89 -2.40
N MET A 180 -20.93 9.37 -3.36
CA MET A 180 -20.37 8.54 -4.43
C MET A 180 -19.28 7.64 -3.87
N ARG A 181 -19.39 6.34 -4.15
CA ARG A 181 -18.34 5.38 -3.79
C ARG A 181 -17.08 5.65 -4.60
N SER A 182 -15.92 5.46 -4.00
CA SER A 182 -14.62 5.64 -4.67
C SER A 182 -14.52 4.81 -5.95
N ALA A 183 -15.00 3.56 -5.93
CA ALA A 183 -15.02 2.69 -7.11
C ALA A 183 -15.85 3.27 -8.27
N ASP A 184 -16.98 3.94 -7.98
CA ASP A 184 -17.83 4.55 -9.02
C ASP A 184 -17.15 5.77 -9.63
N ALA A 185 -16.50 6.62 -8.81
CA ALA A 185 -15.70 7.74 -9.28
C ALA A 185 -14.53 7.30 -10.17
N GLN A 186 -13.86 6.21 -9.79
CA GLN A 186 -12.78 5.60 -10.57
C GLN A 186 -13.30 5.08 -11.93
N LYS A 187 -14.40 4.31 -11.93
CA LYS A 187 -15.02 3.80 -13.17
C LYS A 187 -15.48 4.91 -14.09
N GLN A 188 -16.05 5.98 -13.54
CA GLN A 188 -16.47 7.13 -14.33
C GLN A 188 -15.30 7.87 -14.97
N THR A 189 -14.14 7.93 -14.29
CA THR A 189 -12.98 8.68 -14.77
C THR A 189 -12.04 7.84 -15.62
N LEU A 190 -11.82 6.56 -15.25
CA LEU A 190 -10.82 5.68 -15.86
C LEU A 190 -11.45 4.57 -16.73
N GLY A 191 -12.72 4.24 -16.52
CA GLY A 191 -13.35 3.02 -17.02
C GLY A 191 -13.19 1.80 -16.12
N PHE A 192 -12.29 1.83 -15.14
CA PHE A 192 -11.90 0.71 -14.26
C PHE A 192 -11.73 1.19 -12.82
N THR A 193 -11.72 0.24 -11.90
CA THR A 193 -11.30 0.50 -10.51
C THR A 193 -9.79 0.35 -10.35
N PHE A 194 -9.23 0.98 -9.33
CA PHE A 194 -7.84 0.76 -8.96
C PHE A 194 -7.58 -0.71 -8.60
N GLN A 195 -8.55 -1.40 -7.99
CA GLN A 195 -8.42 -2.81 -7.66
C GLN A 195 -8.31 -3.71 -8.88
N GLU A 196 -9.12 -3.47 -9.94
CA GLU A 196 -9.02 -4.21 -11.20
C GLU A 196 -7.64 -4.06 -11.84
N ILE A 197 -7.08 -2.84 -11.87
CA ILE A 197 -5.72 -2.57 -12.35
C ILE A 197 -4.68 -3.24 -11.44
N GLN A 198 -4.87 -3.15 -10.12
CA GLN A 198 -3.96 -3.72 -9.12
C GLN A 198 -3.80 -5.23 -9.27
N LEU A 199 -4.91 -5.96 -9.41
CA LEU A 199 -4.88 -7.42 -9.56
C LEU A 199 -4.18 -7.81 -10.86
N GLU A 200 -4.44 -7.09 -11.96
CA GLU A 200 -3.77 -7.36 -13.23
C GLU A 200 -2.25 -7.06 -13.15
N LEU A 201 -1.84 -5.98 -12.48
CA LEU A 201 -0.42 -5.70 -12.23
C LEU A 201 0.26 -6.82 -11.43
N CYS A 202 -0.41 -7.34 -10.40
CA CYS A 202 0.11 -8.46 -9.61
C CYS A 202 0.34 -9.70 -10.49
N ARG A 203 -0.56 -9.97 -11.44
CA ARG A 203 -0.46 -11.07 -12.40
C ARG A 203 0.68 -10.86 -13.40
N VAL A 204 0.75 -9.69 -14.03
CA VAL A 204 1.76 -9.37 -15.06
C VAL A 204 3.17 -9.34 -14.47
N TRP A 205 3.33 -8.88 -13.24
CA TRP A 205 4.62 -8.88 -12.54
C TRP A 205 4.94 -10.20 -11.84
N HIS A 206 4.08 -11.22 -12.01
CA HIS A 206 4.25 -12.54 -11.41
C HIS A 206 4.48 -12.50 -9.90
N LEU A 207 3.80 -11.59 -9.19
CA LEU A 207 3.91 -11.53 -7.74
C LEU A 207 3.49 -12.87 -7.10
N PRO A 208 4.05 -13.23 -5.94
CA PRO A 208 3.68 -14.46 -5.24
C PRO A 208 2.17 -14.62 -5.09
N GLU A 209 1.65 -15.82 -5.36
CA GLU A 209 0.21 -16.11 -5.29
C GLU A 209 -0.41 -15.74 -3.93
N LEU A 210 0.36 -15.94 -2.85
CA LEU A 210 -0.06 -15.53 -1.52
C LEU A 210 -0.28 -14.01 -1.42
N LEU A 211 0.62 -13.20 -1.98
CA LEU A 211 0.45 -11.74 -1.98
C LEU A 211 -0.74 -11.31 -2.84
N GLN A 212 -0.95 -11.95 -3.99
CA GLN A 212 -2.14 -11.69 -4.81
C GLN A 212 -3.43 -11.94 -4.02
N LYS A 213 -3.52 -13.08 -3.30
CA LYS A 213 -4.66 -13.42 -2.44
C LYS A 213 -4.83 -12.46 -1.26
N LEU A 214 -3.74 -11.95 -0.70
CA LEU A 214 -3.79 -11.00 0.42
C LEU A 214 -4.21 -9.58 0.01
N ILE A 215 -4.01 -9.22 -1.26
CA ILE A 215 -4.41 -7.94 -1.85
C ILE A 215 -5.84 -8.00 -2.41
N ASP A 216 -6.36 -9.20 -2.66
CA ASP A 216 -7.69 -9.41 -3.20
C ASP A 216 -8.73 -9.42 -2.09
N ASP A 217 -9.53 -8.36 -2.01
CA ASP A 217 -10.58 -8.20 -1.01
C ASP A 217 -11.68 -9.26 -1.08
N ASP A 218 -11.83 -9.94 -2.21
CA ASP A 218 -12.83 -11.01 -2.41
C ASP A 218 -12.49 -12.30 -1.62
N HIS A 219 -11.25 -12.43 -1.12
CA HIS A 219 -10.80 -13.55 -0.28
C HIS A 219 -10.93 -13.27 1.23
N ALA A 220 -11.95 -12.54 1.66
CA ALA A 220 -12.15 -12.05 3.03
C ALA A 220 -12.30 -13.15 4.11
N ASP A 221 -12.44 -14.42 3.76
CA ASP A 221 -12.50 -15.54 4.73
C ASP A 221 -11.17 -15.80 5.44
N SER A 222 -10.05 -15.38 4.83
CA SER A 222 -8.72 -15.49 5.45
C SER A 222 -8.50 -14.40 6.48
N LEU A 223 -8.10 -14.77 7.70
CA LEU A 223 -7.76 -13.81 8.76
C LEU A 223 -6.62 -12.87 8.37
N ARG A 224 -5.72 -13.29 7.48
CA ARG A 224 -4.63 -12.43 6.97
C ARG A 224 -5.14 -11.41 5.95
N VAL A 225 -6.02 -11.82 5.04
CA VAL A 225 -6.71 -10.89 4.13
C VAL A 225 -7.47 -9.86 4.95
N LYS A 226 -8.27 -10.33 5.91
CA LYS A 226 -9.04 -9.45 6.81
C LYS A 226 -8.13 -8.47 7.57
N ASN A 227 -6.94 -8.91 8.02
CA ASN A 227 -5.95 -8.03 8.64
C ASN A 227 -5.50 -6.93 7.68
N ALA A 228 -5.04 -7.28 6.48
CA ALA A 228 -4.55 -6.31 5.49
C ALA A 228 -5.67 -5.33 5.08
N THR A 229 -6.86 -5.82 4.76
CA THR A 229 -8.01 -4.99 4.36
C THR A 229 -8.45 -4.02 5.46
N LEU A 230 -8.55 -4.48 6.71
CA LEU A 230 -8.91 -3.61 7.84
C LEU A 230 -7.83 -2.55 8.11
N ALA A 231 -6.55 -2.90 7.98
CA ALA A 231 -5.45 -1.95 8.13
C ALA A 231 -5.51 -0.85 7.06
N VAL A 232 -5.79 -1.21 5.81
CA VAL A 232 -5.98 -0.26 4.69
C VAL A 232 -7.21 0.62 4.94
N ARG A 233 -8.35 0.04 5.36
CA ARG A 233 -9.58 0.79 5.70
C ARG A 233 -9.31 1.80 6.81
N LEU A 234 -8.70 1.39 7.92
CA LEU A 234 -8.37 2.28 9.02
C LEU A 234 -7.44 3.41 8.57
N ALA A 235 -6.38 3.10 7.81
CA ALA A 235 -5.44 4.10 7.29
C ALA A 235 -6.12 5.10 6.35
N ARG A 236 -7.13 4.68 5.58
CA ARG A 236 -7.93 5.50 4.67
C ARG A 236 -8.87 6.42 5.44
N HIS A 237 -9.70 5.89 6.32
CA HIS A 237 -10.68 6.65 7.08
C HIS A 237 -10.02 7.62 8.07
N SER A 238 -8.86 7.25 8.65
CA SER A 238 -8.11 8.13 9.54
C SER A 238 -7.15 9.10 8.84
N SER A 239 -7.14 9.15 7.50
CA SER A 239 -6.17 9.97 6.75
C SER A 239 -6.33 11.48 6.97
N HIS A 240 -7.53 11.95 7.27
CA HIS A 240 -7.85 13.37 7.50
C HIS A 240 -8.21 13.68 8.96
N GLY A 241 -8.06 12.73 9.85
CA GLY A 241 -8.41 12.84 11.27
C GLY A 241 -9.16 11.62 11.79
N TRP A 242 -9.67 11.73 13.01
CA TRP A 242 -10.34 10.61 13.69
C TRP A 242 -11.87 10.82 13.83
N ASP A 243 -12.43 11.75 13.03
CA ASP A 243 -13.85 12.10 13.06
C ASP A 243 -14.64 11.49 11.88
N ASP A 244 -14.03 10.62 11.08
CA ASP A 244 -14.69 9.96 9.95
C ASP A 244 -15.81 9.05 10.46
N PRO A 245 -17.05 9.15 9.90
CA PRO A 245 -18.21 8.35 10.32
C PRO A 245 -18.03 6.83 10.21
N ALA A 246 -17.10 6.35 9.40
CA ALA A 246 -16.82 4.91 9.23
C ALA A 246 -15.92 4.34 10.34
N LEU A 247 -15.18 5.17 11.08
CA LEU A 247 -14.22 4.71 12.10
C LEU A 247 -14.85 3.85 13.22
N PRO A 248 -16.07 4.11 13.73
CA PRO A 248 -16.69 3.23 14.73
C PRO A 248 -16.87 1.79 14.24
N ASP A 249 -17.23 1.60 12.97
CA ASP A 249 -17.35 0.26 12.37
C ASP A 249 -15.97 -0.37 12.17
N ASP A 250 -14.96 0.41 11.77
CA ASP A 250 -13.58 -0.07 11.68
C ASP A 250 -13.07 -0.55 13.05
N PHE A 251 -13.27 0.20 14.12
CA PHE A 251 -12.86 -0.21 15.48
C PHE A 251 -13.56 -1.49 15.92
N LYS A 252 -14.84 -1.67 15.58
CA LYS A 252 -15.59 -2.89 15.86
C LYS A 252 -15.01 -4.09 15.11
N ASP A 253 -14.75 -3.96 13.80
CA ASP A 253 -14.22 -5.03 12.97
C ASP A 253 -12.78 -5.40 13.37
N ILE A 254 -11.95 -4.41 13.68
CA ILE A 254 -10.59 -4.60 14.21
C ILE A 254 -10.65 -5.28 15.58
N GLY A 255 -11.58 -4.88 16.44
CA GLY A 255 -11.82 -5.52 17.74
C GLY A 255 -12.14 -7.00 17.59
N GLN A 256 -12.99 -7.36 16.63
CA GLN A 256 -13.29 -8.76 16.30
C GLN A 256 -12.06 -9.52 15.79
N LEU A 257 -11.26 -8.89 14.91
CA LEU A 257 -10.03 -9.50 14.39
C LEU A 257 -9.03 -9.80 15.52
N LEU A 258 -8.91 -8.89 16.49
CA LEU A 258 -7.91 -8.95 17.57
C LEU A 258 -8.45 -9.56 18.87
N ASN A 259 -9.74 -9.90 18.90
CA ASN A 259 -10.45 -10.39 20.09
C ASN A 259 -10.34 -9.43 21.30
N ILE A 260 -10.55 -8.13 21.04
CA ILE A 260 -10.58 -7.05 22.03
C ILE A 260 -11.78 -6.14 21.78
N THR A 261 -12.10 -5.28 22.76
CA THR A 261 -13.21 -4.31 22.58
C THR A 261 -12.83 -3.15 21.66
N PRO A 262 -13.78 -2.47 21.01
CA PRO A 262 -13.52 -1.28 20.21
C PRO A 262 -12.80 -0.16 20.99
N GLU A 263 -13.11 -0.02 22.29
CA GLU A 263 -12.45 0.93 23.18
C GLU A 263 -10.97 0.58 23.39
N ALA A 264 -10.67 -0.72 23.53
CA ALA A 264 -9.28 -1.20 23.62
C ALA A 264 -8.52 -0.98 22.30
N VAL A 265 -9.18 -1.08 21.15
CA VAL A 265 -8.59 -0.70 19.84
C VAL A 265 -8.25 0.79 19.85
N ARG A 266 -9.17 1.66 20.23
CA ARG A 266 -8.94 3.11 20.31
C ARG A 266 -7.77 3.45 21.23
N GLN A 267 -7.73 2.85 22.42
CA GLN A 267 -6.65 3.06 23.38
C GLN A 267 -5.28 2.68 22.80
N ARG A 268 -5.20 1.56 22.08
CA ARG A 268 -3.95 1.13 21.44
C ARG A 268 -3.52 2.06 20.31
N LEU A 269 -4.46 2.73 19.65
CA LEU A 269 -4.19 3.76 18.65
C LEU A 269 -3.83 5.12 19.28
N GLY A 270 -3.78 5.21 20.63
CA GLY A 270 -3.47 6.45 21.33
C GLY A 270 -4.63 7.44 21.36
N LEU A 271 -5.86 6.99 21.11
CA LEU A 271 -7.07 7.81 21.11
C LEU A 271 -7.68 7.83 22.51
N GLU A 272 -8.15 9.00 22.93
CA GLU A 272 -8.87 9.13 24.20
C GLU A 272 -10.14 8.25 24.22
N PRO A 273 -10.58 7.77 25.42
CA PRO A 273 -11.85 7.09 25.57
C PRO A 273 -12.98 7.98 25.04
N MET A 274 -13.95 7.39 24.35
CA MET A 274 -15.16 8.15 24.01
C MET A 274 -15.82 8.59 25.32
N PRO A 275 -16.26 9.86 25.43
CA PRO A 275 -17.11 10.25 26.56
C PRO A 275 -18.28 9.27 26.59
N ALA A 276 -18.60 8.75 27.80
CA ALA A 276 -19.73 7.87 27.97
C ALA A 276 -20.96 8.58 27.36
N ARG A 277 -21.64 7.93 26.40
CA ARG A 277 -22.94 8.41 25.97
C ARG A 277 -23.77 8.48 27.24
N GLU A 278 -24.14 9.70 27.66
CA GLU A 278 -25.16 9.89 28.64
C GLU A 278 -26.35 9.04 28.16
N ALA A 279 -26.70 8.03 28.96
CA ALA A 279 -27.90 7.27 28.73
C ALA A 279 -29.04 8.29 28.88
N ASP A 280 -29.57 8.76 27.73
CA ASP A 280 -30.74 9.60 27.70
C ASP A 280 -31.83 8.91 28.52
N GLY A 281 -32.05 9.49 29.68
CA GLY A 281 -33.14 9.14 30.57
C GLY A 281 -34.46 9.28 29.84
N GLN A 282 -35.05 8.15 29.55
CA GLN A 282 -36.50 8.04 29.46
C GLN A 282 -36.95 7.19 30.63
N ALA A 283 -37.08 7.85 31.76
CA ALA A 283 -37.98 7.44 32.79
C ALA A 283 -38.89 8.63 33.05
N GLU A 284 -40.19 8.34 33.06
CA GLU A 284 -41.31 9.11 33.63
C GLU A 284 -41.95 10.25 32.80
N ALA A 285 -43.11 10.00 32.19
CA ALA A 285 -44.42 10.28 32.82
C ALA A 285 -45.54 9.66 31.97
#